data_09de01505b51167f47c8618948e194a8
#
_entry.id   09de01505b51167f47c8618948e194a8
#
_cell.length_a   1.000
_cell.length_b   1.000
_cell.length_c   1.000
_cell.angle_alpha   90.00
_cell.angle_beta   90.00
_cell.angle_gamma   90.00
#
_symmetry.space_group_name_H-M   'P 1'
#
loop_
_entity.id
_entity.type
_entity.pdbx_description
1 polymer ?
#
loop_
_entity_poly.entity_id
_entity_poly.type
_entity_poly.pdbx_seq_one_letter_code
_entity_poly.pdbx_strand_id
1 'polypeptide(L)'
;MATIRDVAKAANVSAATVSRILNNDPSLSTSLETKQKVLAAAKALNYTKTKTTTKSSFHLGIVQWFSPLEELQDPYYLLIRQGIEDFCLQNCIQITRFFPSDSIDALKNVNGLICIGKFSKQEVNTFKSITNNIVFLDMPIEDDTITTLSLDFTQAITTGMEYLQRLGHSSIGFLSGQEYVGNGEPLKDERQKAYERYCKKHKLNSKTFQRKGTFSIESGYQMMKELLSLETLPTAIFAASDHIAVGAMKAIEEQGLHVPEDISILGFDDIELCNYTTPKLTTLHAPAYDMGQYGVNFLFAASNLKTTTPLKAKLPCKLIKRESCKAI
;
A
#
# COMPACT_ATOMS: atom_id res chain seq x y z
N MET A 1 22.13 -32.21 1.75
CA MET A 1 21.88 -31.18 2.78
C MET A 1 22.12 -31.79 4.15
N ALA A 2 22.87 -31.10 5.01
CA ALA A 2 23.06 -31.56 6.39
C ALA A 2 21.72 -31.55 7.15
N THR A 3 21.51 -32.53 8.01
CA THR A 3 20.31 -32.66 8.80
C THR A 3 20.57 -32.23 10.27
N ILE A 4 19.53 -32.03 11.07
CA ILE A 4 19.66 -31.73 12.47
C ILE A 4 20.40 -32.89 13.24
N ARG A 5 20.30 -34.12 12.73
CA ARG A 5 21.01 -35.29 13.28
C ARG A 5 22.49 -35.21 12.99
N ASP A 6 22.91 -34.68 11.86
CA ASP A 6 24.33 -34.51 11.53
C ASP A 6 24.96 -33.42 12.40
N VAL A 7 24.24 -32.34 12.69
CA VAL A 7 24.68 -31.30 13.64
C VAL A 7 24.74 -31.85 15.04
N ALA A 8 23.78 -32.67 15.46
CA ALA A 8 23.76 -33.33 16.78
C ALA A 8 24.96 -34.25 16.96
N LYS A 9 25.29 -35.02 15.93
CA LYS A 9 26.47 -35.91 15.92
C LYS A 9 27.77 -35.11 15.98
N ALA A 10 27.89 -34.03 15.20
CA ALA A 10 29.08 -33.17 15.16
C ALA A 10 29.31 -32.41 16.49
N ALA A 11 28.24 -31.97 17.14
CA ALA A 11 28.28 -31.27 18.42
C ALA A 11 28.28 -32.21 19.65
N ASN A 12 28.16 -33.51 19.47
CA ASN A 12 28.05 -34.55 20.51
C ASN A 12 26.91 -34.25 21.51
N VAL A 13 25.73 -33.92 21.00
CA VAL A 13 24.52 -33.67 21.80
C VAL A 13 23.30 -34.31 21.16
N SER A 14 22.16 -34.36 21.87
CA SER A 14 20.92 -34.88 21.28
C SER A 14 20.35 -33.95 20.19
N ALA A 15 19.65 -34.51 19.21
CA ALA A 15 18.94 -33.73 18.22
C ALA A 15 17.91 -32.78 18.86
N ALA A 16 17.30 -33.16 19.99
CA ALA A 16 16.40 -32.29 20.74
C ALA A 16 17.14 -31.06 21.30
N THR A 17 18.35 -31.27 21.87
CA THR A 17 19.21 -30.18 22.36
C THR A 17 19.59 -29.23 21.23
N VAL A 18 20.02 -29.74 20.08
CA VAL A 18 20.30 -28.93 18.90
C VAL A 18 19.07 -28.09 18.49
N SER A 19 17.90 -28.74 18.41
CA SER A 19 16.65 -28.05 18.04
C SER A 19 16.32 -26.90 18.99
N ARG A 20 16.44 -27.14 20.31
CA ARG A 20 16.14 -26.13 21.34
C ARG A 20 17.15 -24.97 21.32
N ILE A 21 18.45 -25.25 21.11
CA ILE A 21 19.49 -24.22 21.01
C ILE A 21 19.26 -23.35 19.75
N LEU A 22 19.01 -23.97 18.59
CA LEU A 22 18.76 -23.24 17.33
C LEU A 22 17.43 -22.49 17.34
N ASN A 23 16.51 -22.82 18.27
CA ASN A 23 15.24 -22.10 18.49
C ASN A 23 15.35 -21.03 19.57
N ASN A 24 16.51 -20.80 20.17
CA ASN A 24 16.69 -19.91 21.33
C ASN A 24 15.68 -20.18 22.46
N ASP A 25 15.39 -21.44 22.73
CA ASP A 25 14.42 -21.84 23.75
C ASP A 25 14.85 -21.34 25.15
N PRO A 26 14.10 -20.40 25.77
CA PRO A 26 14.49 -19.83 27.07
C PRO A 26 14.40 -20.81 28.21
N SER A 27 13.67 -21.91 28.06
CA SER A 27 13.52 -22.94 29.07
C SER A 27 14.65 -23.98 29.06
N LEU A 28 15.58 -23.89 28.08
CA LEU A 28 16.72 -24.80 28.00
C LEU A 28 17.86 -24.36 28.93
N SER A 29 18.06 -25.07 29.99
CA SER A 29 19.26 -24.94 30.82
C SER A 29 20.40 -25.76 30.21
N THR A 30 21.39 -25.07 29.61
CA THR A 30 22.59 -25.69 29.04
C THR A 30 23.77 -24.71 29.12
N SER A 31 25.00 -25.28 29.18
CA SER A 31 26.21 -24.44 29.24
C SER A 31 26.44 -23.59 28.02
N LEU A 32 27.12 -22.46 28.19
CA LEU A 32 27.53 -21.58 27.09
C LEU A 32 28.40 -22.32 26.08
N GLU A 33 29.28 -23.17 26.55
CA GLU A 33 30.15 -24.04 25.75
C GLU A 33 29.35 -24.95 24.81
N THR A 34 28.32 -25.60 25.35
CA THR A 34 27.44 -26.47 24.55
C THR A 34 26.69 -25.69 23.48
N LYS A 35 26.22 -24.46 23.79
CA LYS A 35 25.58 -23.59 22.80
C LYS A 35 26.55 -23.25 21.68
N GLN A 36 27.79 -22.87 22.01
CA GLN A 36 28.84 -22.54 21.05
C GLN A 36 29.20 -23.73 20.16
N LYS A 37 29.36 -24.93 20.72
CA LYS A 37 29.63 -26.18 19.96
C LYS A 37 28.55 -26.46 18.93
N VAL A 38 27.28 -26.33 19.32
CA VAL A 38 26.14 -26.56 18.39
C VAL A 38 26.10 -25.51 17.26
N LEU A 39 26.32 -24.22 17.59
CA LEU A 39 26.34 -23.14 16.56
C LEU A 39 27.52 -23.30 15.60
N ALA A 40 28.71 -23.67 16.10
CA ALA A 40 29.89 -23.95 15.28
C ALA A 40 29.67 -25.15 14.36
N ALA A 41 29.12 -26.26 14.86
CA ALA A 41 28.79 -27.45 14.09
C ALA A 41 27.75 -27.16 13.00
N ALA A 42 26.71 -26.38 13.31
CA ALA A 42 25.68 -25.97 12.34
C ALA A 42 26.30 -25.12 11.21
N LYS A 43 27.19 -24.18 11.55
CA LYS A 43 27.92 -23.34 10.58
C LYS A 43 28.86 -24.17 9.71
N ALA A 44 29.65 -25.05 10.29
CA ALA A 44 30.61 -25.91 9.58
C ALA A 44 29.94 -26.86 8.58
N LEU A 45 28.75 -27.34 8.91
CA LEU A 45 27.95 -28.23 8.07
C LEU A 45 27.03 -27.48 7.09
N ASN A 46 27.11 -26.15 7.03
CA ASN A 46 26.18 -25.31 6.28
C ASN A 46 24.71 -25.71 6.53
N TYR A 47 24.38 -26.06 7.79
CA TYR A 47 23.05 -26.45 8.18
C TYR A 47 22.16 -25.22 8.18
N THR A 48 21.31 -25.10 7.17
CA THR A 48 20.17 -24.19 7.18
C THR A 48 18.98 -24.94 7.76
N LYS A 49 18.48 -24.44 8.91
CA LYS A 49 17.26 -24.97 9.48
C LYS A 49 16.14 -24.81 8.46
N THR A 50 15.77 -25.89 7.79
CA THR A 50 14.47 -25.95 7.13
C THR A 50 13.43 -25.75 8.23
N LYS A 51 12.77 -24.57 8.29
CA LYS A 51 11.54 -24.45 9.05
C LYS A 51 10.66 -25.60 8.59
N THR A 52 10.41 -26.60 9.46
CA THR A 52 9.29 -27.51 9.26
C THR A 52 8.07 -26.61 9.30
N THR A 53 7.64 -26.17 8.14
CA THR A 53 6.41 -25.44 7.94
C THR A 53 5.30 -26.45 8.21
N THR A 54 4.88 -26.55 9.49
CA THR A 54 3.55 -27.06 9.76
C THR A 54 2.63 -26.22 8.91
N LYS A 55 1.94 -26.85 7.93
CA LYS A 55 0.92 -26.16 7.14
C LYS A 55 0.05 -25.38 8.12
N SER A 56 0.04 -24.07 8.00
CA SER A 56 -0.89 -23.27 8.79
C SER A 56 -2.29 -23.78 8.47
N SER A 57 -3.07 -24.11 9.49
CA SER A 57 -4.48 -24.44 9.30
C SER A 57 -5.31 -23.21 8.95
N PHE A 58 -4.67 -22.04 8.91
CA PHE A 58 -5.33 -20.78 8.62
C PHE A 58 -5.52 -20.60 7.11
N HIS A 59 -6.74 -20.29 6.73
CA HIS A 59 -7.14 -20.01 5.37
C HIS A 59 -7.61 -18.55 5.25
N LEU A 60 -6.91 -17.76 4.45
CA LEU A 60 -7.18 -16.35 4.24
C LEU A 60 -7.96 -16.12 2.95
N GLY A 61 -9.06 -15.37 3.03
CA GLY A 61 -9.73 -14.79 1.87
C GLY A 61 -9.17 -13.40 1.56
N ILE A 62 -8.77 -13.17 0.31
CA ILE A 62 -8.36 -11.85 -0.19
C ILE A 62 -9.46 -11.35 -1.10
N VAL A 63 -10.21 -10.36 -0.64
CA VAL A 63 -11.29 -9.72 -1.41
C VAL A 63 -10.72 -8.51 -2.13
N GLN A 64 -10.87 -8.49 -3.45
CA GLN A 64 -10.36 -7.43 -4.32
C GLN A 64 -11.49 -6.53 -4.78
N TRP A 65 -11.26 -5.22 -4.77
CA TRP A 65 -12.16 -4.25 -5.37
C TRP A 65 -11.97 -4.17 -6.89
N PHE A 66 -10.71 -4.17 -7.35
CA PHE A 66 -10.37 -4.17 -8.76
C PHE A 66 -10.52 -5.58 -9.36
N SER A 67 -11.00 -5.63 -10.59
CA SER A 67 -10.87 -6.81 -11.45
C SER A 67 -9.40 -7.04 -11.84
N PRO A 68 -9.03 -8.23 -12.31
CA PRO A 68 -7.66 -8.48 -12.79
C PRO A 68 -7.19 -7.54 -13.90
N LEU A 69 -8.11 -7.05 -14.73
CA LEU A 69 -7.78 -6.10 -15.80
C LEU A 69 -7.47 -4.70 -15.26
N GLU A 70 -8.26 -4.23 -14.28
CA GLU A 70 -8.02 -2.95 -13.61
C GLU A 70 -6.71 -2.94 -12.84
N GLU A 71 -6.34 -4.04 -12.17
CA GLU A 71 -5.03 -4.17 -11.51
C GLU A 71 -3.83 -4.05 -12.47
N LEU A 72 -3.98 -4.49 -13.72
CA LEU A 72 -2.93 -4.32 -14.74
C LEU A 72 -2.78 -2.86 -15.19
N GLN A 73 -3.84 -2.08 -15.12
CA GLN A 73 -3.84 -0.66 -15.49
C GLN A 73 -3.36 0.24 -14.37
N ASP A 74 -3.59 -0.16 -13.09
CA ASP A 74 -3.12 0.55 -11.92
C ASP A 74 -2.46 -0.44 -10.93
N PRO A 75 -1.12 -0.45 -10.82
CA PRO A 75 -0.38 -1.41 -10.01
C PRO A 75 -0.48 -1.17 -8.50
N TYR A 76 -1.10 -0.08 -8.02
CA TYR A 76 -1.17 0.23 -6.60
C TYR A 76 -1.84 -0.89 -5.79
N TYR A 77 -3.03 -1.34 -6.20
CA TYR A 77 -3.73 -2.44 -5.52
C TYR A 77 -3.05 -3.80 -5.73
N LEU A 78 -2.39 -3.99 -6.87
CA LEU A 78 -1.56 -5.17 -7.12
C LEU A 78 -0.41 -5.27 -6.11
N LEU A 79 0.26 -4.15 -5.78
CA LEU A 79 1.35 -4.12 -4.79
C LEU A 79 0.85 -4.43 -3.38
N ILE A 80 -0.33 -3.94 -2.99
CA ILE A 80 -0.95 -4.32 -1.70
C ILE A 80 -1.17 -5.84 -1.65
N ARG A 81 -1.77 -6.41 -2.69
CA ARG A 81 -2.01 -7.85 -2.80
C ARG A 81 -0.71 -8.65 -2.76
N GLN A 82 0.33 -8.22 -3.48
CA GLN A 82 1.63 -8.88 -3.46
C GLN A 82 2.22 -8.92 -2.05
N GLY A 83 2.15 -7.82 -1.29
CA GLY A 83 2.59 -7.80 0.10
C GLY A 83 1.87 -8.84 0.97
N ILE A 84 0.56 -9.03 0.77
CA ILE A 84 -0.24 -10.05 1.45
C ILE A 84 0.23 -11.45 1.05
N GLU A 85 0.35 -11.71 -0.25
CA GLU A 85 0.68 -13.03 -0.79
C GLU A 85 2.08 -13.48 -0.39
N ASP A 86 3.06 -12.58 -0.43
CA ASP A 86 4.43 -12.87 0.01
C ASP A 86 4.49 -13.23 1.50
N PHE A 87 3.74 -12.50 2.33
CA PHE A 87 3.62 -12.85 3.75
C PHE A 87 2.98 -14.23 3.93
N CYS A 88 1.90 -14.52 3.22
CA CYS A 88 1.20 -15.80 3.28
C CYS A 88 2.11 -16.96 2.83
N LEU A 89 2.86 -16.76 1.75
CA LEU A 89 3.82 -17.74 1.25
C LEU A 89 4.90 -18.06 2.29
N GLN A 90 5.49 -17.03 2.91
CA GLN A 90 6.53 -17.18 3.92
C GLN A 90 6.03 -17.89 5.19
N ASN A 91 4.74 -17.77 5.50
CA ASN A 91 4.10 -18.34 6.69
C ASN A 91 3.22 -19.57 6.39
N CYS A 92 3.25 -20.09 5.17
CA CYS A 92 2.48 -21.26 4.71
C CYS A 92 0.96 -21.14 4.95
N ILE A 93 0.42 -19.94 4.78
CA ILE A 93 -0.99 -19.63 4.88
C ILE A 93 -1.65 -19.95 3.54
N GLN A 94 -2.77 -20.66 3.57
CA GLN A 94 -3.58 -20.87 2.37
C GLN A 94 -4.36 -19.60 2.04
N ILE A 95 -4.48 -19.29 0.74
CA ILE A 95 -5.23 -18.12 0.27
C ILE A 95 -6.30 -18.51 -0.72
N THR A 96 -7.43 -17.81 -0.68
CA THR A 96 -8.44 -17.75 -1.74
C THR A 96 -8.56 -16.30 -2.19
N ARG A 97 -8.31 -16.02 -3.47
CA ARG A 97 -8.59 -14.72 -4.08
C ARG A 97 -10.05 -14.66 -4.47
N PHE A 98 -10.66 -13.50 -4.24
CA PHE A 98 -12.04 -13.22 -4.60
C PHE A 98 -12.10 -11.89 -5.36
N PHE A 99 -12.62 -11.93 -6.56
CA PHE A 99 -12.84 -10.78 -7.43
C PHE A 99 -14.34 -10.44 -7.51
N PRO A 100 -14.71 -9.23 -7.97
CA PRO A 100 -16.11 -8.80 -8.03
C PRO A 100 -17.04 -9.73 -8.82
N SER A 101 -16.50 -10.50 -9.76
CA SER A 101 -17.27 -11.48 -10.57
C SER A 101 -17.46 -12.84 -9.90
N ASP A 102 -16.78 -13.12 -8.79
CA ASP A 102 -16.79 -14.44 -8.18
C ASP A 102 -18.03 -14.66 -7.30
N SER A 103 -18.40 -15.92 -7.11
CA SER A 103 -19.45 -16.28 -6.16
C SER A 103 -18.95 -16.15 -4.73
N ILE A 104 -19.73 -15.49 -3.87
CA ILE A 104 -19.45 -15.32 -2.44
C ILE A 104 -19.22 -16.65 -1.71
N ASP A 105 -19.73 -17.74 -2.28
CA ASP A 105 -19.55 -19.09 -1.75
C ASP A 105 -18.08 -19.52 -1.68
N ALA A 106 -17.20 -18.94 -2.50
CA ALA A 106 -15.75 -19.18 -2.46
C ALA A 106 -15.13 -18.79 -1.11
N LEU A 107 -15.77 -17.89 -0.36
CA LEU A 107 -15.28 -17.39 0.92
C LEU A 107 -15.86 -18.12 2.15
N LYS A 108 -16.72 -19.14 1.97
CA LYS A 108 -17.41 -19.80 3.10
C LYS A 108 -16.50 -20.50 4.11
N ASN A 109 -15.29 -20.91 3.71
CA ASN A 109 -14.39 -21.71 4.54
C ASN A 109 -13.11 -20.96 4.93
N VAL A 110 -13.11 -19.64 4.88
CA VAL A 110 -11.95 -18.84 5.29
C VAL A 110 -12.00 -18.54 6.79
N ASN A 111 -10.80 -18.45 7.41
CA ASN A 111 -10.67 -18.12 8.83
C ASN A 111 -10.56 -16.60 9.07
N GLY A 112 -10.32 -15.83 8.00
CA GLY A 112 -10.25 -14.39 8.04
C GLY A 112 -10.30 -13.79 6.65
N LEU A 113 -10.65 -12.51 6.56
CA LEU A 113 -10.74 -11.75 5.31
C LEU A 113 -9.83 -10.53 5.34
N ILE A 114 -9.15 -10.28 4.23
CA ILE A 114 -8.54 -8.98 3.92
C ILE A 114 -9.26 -8.43 2.68
N CYS A 115 -9.88 -7.26 2.85
CA CYS A 115 -10.58 -6.56 1.80
C CYS A 115 -9.72 -5.38 1.32
N ILE A 116 -9.30 -5.41 0.05
CA ILE A 116 -8.39 -4.43 -0.58
C ILE A 116 -9.21 -3.49 -1.46
N GLY A 117 -9.16 -2.19 -1.17
CA GLY A 117 -9.83 -1.16 -1.97
C GLY A 117 -11.10 -0.63 -1.33
N LYS A 118 -12.08 -0.27 -2.14
CA LYS A 118 -13.27 0.49 -1.74
C LYS A 118 -14.54 -0.35 -1.86
N PHE A 119 -15.38 -0.33 -0.83
CA PHE A 119 -16.58 -1.15 -0.76
C PHE A 119 -17.77 -0.34 -0.26
N SER A 120 -18.95 -0.61 -0.78
CA SER A 120 -20.22 -0.07 -0.28
C SER A 120 -20.55 -0.61 1.12
N LYS A 121 -21.43 0.06 1.85
CA LYS A 121 -21.90 -0.44 3.15
C LYS A 121 -22.53 -1.84 3.06
N GLN A 122 -23.20 -2.15 1.95
CA GLN A 122 -23.81 -3.45 1.72
C GLN A 122 -22.74 -4.54 1.58
N GLU A 123 -21.70 -4.29 0.79
CA GLU A 123 -20.57 -5.22 0.62
C GLU A 123 -19.84 -5.44 1.94
N VAL A 124 -19.54 -4.38 2.70
CA VAL A 124 -18.93 -4.47 4.03
C VAL A 124 -19.76 -5.36 4.96
N ASN A 125 -21.09 -5.19 5.01
CA ASN A 125 -21.99 -6.02 5.82
C ASN A 125 -21.99 -7.49 5.35
N THR A 126 -21.95 -7.72 4.05
CA THR A 126 -21.85 -9.06 3.47
C THR A 126 -20.56 -9.75 3.91
N PHE A 127 -19.42 -9.10 3.82
CA PHE A 127 -18.15 -9.67 4.27
C PHE A 127 -18.09 -9.90 5.79
N LYS A 128 -18.66 -9.00 6.58
CA LYS A 128 -18.80 -9.20 8.04
C LYS A 128 -19.66 -10.43 8.39
N SER A 129 -20.64 -10.77 7.56
CA SER A 129 -21.47 -11.97 7.80
C SER A 129 -20.71 -13.28 7.60
N ILE A 130 -19.58 -13.27 6.91
CA ILE A 130 -18.75 -14.45 6.67
C ILE A 130 -17.85 -14.71 7.88
N THR A 131 -17.17 -13.67 8.38
CA THR A 131 -16.26 -13.76 9.54
C THR A 131 -16.12 -12.41 10.24
N ASN A 132 -15.95 -12.46 11.56
CA ASN A 132 -15.61 -11.28 12.36
C ASN A 132 -14.11 -10.94 12.31
N ASN A 133 -13.27 -11.85 11.79
CA ASN A 133 -11.84 -11.64 11.63
C ASN A 133 -11.57 -11.00 10.26
N ILE A 134 -11.79 -9.69 10.17
CA ILE A 134 -11.74 -8.94 8.91
C ILE A 134 -10.92 -7.66 9.05
N VAL A 135 -10.11 -7.39 8.02
CA VAL A 135 -9.30 -6.17 7.89
C VAL A 135 -9.58 -5.52 6.53
N PHE A 136 -9.84 -4.22 6.53
CA PHE A 136 -9.96 -3.43 5.30
C PHE A 136 -8.68 -2.61 5.07
N LEU A 137 -8.14 -2.70 3.86
CA LEU A 137 -6.97 -1.96 3.41
C LEU A 137 -7.37 -0.90 2.41
N ASP A 138 -6.80 0.29 2.59
CA ASP A 138 -7.01 1.49 1.79
C ASP A 138 -8.44 2.05 1.82
N MET A 139 -9.21 1.68 2.81
CA MET A 139 -10.55 2.24 3.04
C MET A 139 -10.74 2.55 4.52
N PRO A 140 -10.89 3.82 4.94
CA PRO A 140 -11.35 4.15 6.28
C PRO A 140 -12.83 3.80 6.42
N ILE A 141 -13.16 2.97 7.40
CA ILE A 141 -14.55 2.59 7.73
C ILE A 141 -14.87 3.14 9.12
N GLU A 142 -15.99 3.83 9.26
CA GLU A 142 -16.42 4.44 10.53
C GLU A 142 -16.92 3.41 11.56
N ASP A 143 -17.14 2.15 11.15
CA ASP A 143 -17.56 1.07 12.05
C ASP A 143 -16.45 0.71 13.05
N ASP A 144 -16.70 0.95 14.33
CA ASP A 144 -15.76 0.72 15.43
C ASP A 144 -15.49 -0.77 15.73
N THR A 145 -16.16 -1.68 15.03
CA THR A 145 -15.95 -3.14 15.15
C THR A 145 -15.00 -3.69 14.08
N ILE A 146 -14.50 -2.87 13.15
CA ILE A 146 -13.71 -3.28 12.00
C ILE A 146 -12.29 -2.72 12.10
N THR A 147 -11.30 -3.57 11.90
CA THR A 147 -9.90 -3.14 11.73
C THR A 147 -9.69 -2.55 10.34
N THR A 148 -9.08 -1.36 10.27
CA THR A 148 -8.75 -0.69 9.00
C THR A 148 -7.32 -0.19 9.00
N LEU A 149 -6.68 -0.27 7.85
CA LEU A 149 -5.37 0.30 7.57
C LEU A 149 -5.47 1.09 6.26
N SER A 150 -5.19 2.38 6.30
CA SER A 150 -5.27 3.29 5.15
C SER A 150 -4.05 4.20 5.09
N LEU A 151 -3.91 4.97 4.02
CA LEU A 151 -2.91 6.05 3.96
C LEU A 151 -3.36 7.25 4.80
N ASP A 152 -2.42 7.99 5.36
CA ASP A 152 -2.68 9.32 5.93
C ASP A 152 -2.69 10.37 4.81
N PHE A 153 -3.78 10.41 4.04
CA PHE A 153 -3.93 11.38 2.95
C PHE A 153 -3.83 12.83 3.41
N THR A 154 -4.22 13.13 4.65
CA THR A 154 -4.08 14.50 5.19
C THR A 154 -2.62 14.87 5.35
N GLN A 155 -1.81 14.00 5.94
CA GLN A 155 -0.37 14.20 6.07
C GLN A 155 0.31 14.25 4.70
N ALA A 156 -0.05 13.34 3.79
CA ALA A 156 0.52 13.25 2.45
C ALA A 156 0.30 14.55 1.66
N ILE A 157 -0.95 15.00 1.56
CA ILE A 157 -1.29 16.25 0.85
C ILE A 157 -0.63 17.47 1.52
N THR A 158 -0.60 17.51 2.85
CA THR A 158 0.10 18.60 3.57
C THR A 158 1.58 18.62 3.20
N THR A 159 2.25 17.47 3.19
CA THR A 159 3.67 17.35 2.82
C THR A 159 3.94 17.83 1.39
N GLY A 160 3.11 17.40 0.43
CA GLY A 160 3.24 17.83 -0.97
C GLY A 160 3.00 19.31 -1.18
N MET A 161 1.95 19.87 -0.57
CA MET A 161 1.63 21.29 -0.66
C MET A 161 2.69 22.18 0.01
N GLU A 162 3.19 21.80 1.18
CA GLU A 162 4.29 22.50 1.84
C GLU A 162 5.59 22.46 1.03
N TYR A 163 5.84 21.34 0.33
CA TYR A 163 6.98 21.24 -0.57
C TYR A 163 6.87 22.23 -1.72
N LEU A 164 5.74 22.26 -2.42
CA LEU A 164 5.52 23.21 -3.53
C LEU A 164 5.56 24.68 -3.05
N GLN A 165 4.99 24.98 -1.89
CA GLN A 165 5.07 26.34 -1.33
C GLN A 165 6.51 26.74 -0.95
N ARG A 166 7.32 25.82 -0.43
CA ARG A 166 8.75 26.10 -0.15
C ARG A 166 9.56 26.36 -1.44
N LEU A 167 9.12 25.85 -2.58
CA LEU A 167 9.65 26.18 -3.89
C LEU A 167 9.16 27.52 -4.45
N GLY A 168 8.28 28.23 -3.73
CA GLY A 168 7.74 29.54 -4.11
C GLY A 168 6.35 29.49 -4.75
N HIS A 169 5.81 28.31 -5.05
CA HIS A 169 4.52 28.20 -5.72
C HIS A 169 3.35 28.63 -4.80
N SER A 170 2.54 29.57 -5.30
CA SER A 170 1.29 30.02 -4.67
C SER A 170 0.07 29.69 -5.53
N SER A 171 0.27 29.52 -6.83
CA SER A 171 -0.76 29.10 -7.82
C SER A 171 -0.58 27.62 -8.11
N ILE A 172 -1.20 26.78 -7.27
CA ILE A 172 -1.07 25.31 -7.32
C ILE A 172 -2.40 24.71 -7.73
N GLY A 173 -2.43 23.96 -8.83
CA GLY A 173 -3.60 23.21 -9.28
C GLY A 173 -3.67 21.80 -8.67
N PHE A 174 -4.87 21.19 -8.73
CA PHE A 174 -5.08 19.82 -8.28
C PHE A 174 -5.89 19.03 -9.30
N LEU A 175 -5.30 17.93 -9.77
CA LEU A 175 -5.97 16.99 -10.67
C LEU A 175 -6.37 15.73 -9.89
N SER A 176 -7.67 15.47 -9.79
CA SER A 176 -8.21 14.34 -9.02
C SER A 176 -8.94 13.32 -9.90
N GLY A 177 -9.07 12.09 -9.39
CA GLY A 177 -9.91 11.06 -9.97
C GLY A 177 -11.21 10.87 -9.18
N GLN A 178 -12.22 10.30 -9.84
CA GLN A 178 -13.45 9.85 -9.21
C GLN A 178 -13.45 8.32 -9.13
N GLU A 179 -13.68 7.80 -7.95
CA GLU A 179 -13.88 6.38 -7.66
C GLU A 179 -15.35 6.12 -7.34
N TYR A 180 -15.78 4.88 -7.53
CA TYR A 180 -17.14 4.43 -7.30
C TYR A 180 -17.15 3.11 -6.54
N VAL A 181 -18.19 2.87 -5.74
CA VAL A 181 -18.40 1.59 -5.01
C VAL A 181 -19.77 1.01 -5.36
N GLY A 182 -19.91 -0.29 -5.19
CA GLY A 182 -21.17 -0.99 -5.41
C GLY A 182 -21.78 -0.67 -6.78
N ASN A 183 -23.00 -0.23 -6.81
CA ASN A 183 -23.77 0.07 -8.04
C ASN A 183 -23.50 1.48 -8.62
N GLY A 184 -22.27 1.97 -8.53
CA GLY A 184 -21.91 3.28 -9.08
C GLY A 184 -22.07 4.44 -8.09
N GLU A 185 -22.07 4.19 -6.80
CA GLU A 185 -22.07 5.24 -5.77
C GLU A 185 -20.71 5.96 -5.76
N PRO A 186 -20.66 7.29 -5.99
CA PRO A 186 -19.41 8.03 -6.07
C PRO A 186 -18.79 8.19 -4.68
N LEU A 187 -17.49 7.93 -4.58
CA LEU A 187 -16.69 8.16 -3.38
C LEU A 187 -16.15 9.60 -3.35
N LYS A 188 -16.09 10.14 -2.15
CA LYS A 188 -15.40 11.42 -1.91
C LYS A 188 -13.92 11.16 -1.66
N ASP A 189 -13.06 11.58 -2.55
CA ASP A 189 -11.61 11.43 -2.41
C ASP A 189 -11.08 12.26 -1.22
N GLU A 190 -10.41 11.58 -0.29
CA GLU A 190 -9.81 12.22 0.88
C GLU A 190 -8.63 13.13 0.53
N ARG A 191 -7.94 12.87 -0.60
CA ARG A 191 -6.86 13.73 -1.14
C ARG A 191 -7.43 15.08 -1.54
N GLN A 192 -8.54 15.10 -2.28
CA GLN A 192 -9.22 16.35 -2.68
C GLN A 192 -9.69 17.15 -1.46
N LYS A 193 -10.31 16.49 -0.48
CA LYS A 193 -10.73 17.16 0.76
C LYS A 193 -9.56 17.74 1.55
N ALA A 194 -8.43 17.02 1.60
CA ALA A 194 -7.23 17.49 2.27
C ALA A 194 -6.62 18.71 1.55
N TYR A 195 -6.56 18.68 0.21
CA TYR A 195 -6.12 19.80 -0.61
C TYR A 195 -6.99 21.05 -0.39
N GLU A 196 -8.31 20.92 -0.47
CA GLU A 196 -9.24 22.03 -0.26
C GLU A 196 -9.11 22.64 1.15
N ARG A 197 -8.97 21.78 2.17
CA ARG A 197 -8.71 22.21 3.57
C ARG A 197 -7.39 22.97 3.70
N TYR A 198 -6.32 22.46 3.05
CA TYR A 198 -5.02 23.10 3.05
C TYR A 198 -5.09 24.47 2.39
N CYS A 199 -5.66 24.58 1.21
CA CYS A 199 -5.83 25.84 0.48
C CYS A 199 -6.64 26.87 1.29
N LYS A 200 -7.74 26.45 1.92
CA LYS A 200 -8.55 27.33 2.79
C LYS A 200 -7.72 27.86 3.96
N LYS A 201 -6.95 27.00 4.63
CA LYS A 201 -6.10 27.39 5.77
C LYS A 201 -5.01 28.38 5.36
N HIS A 202 -4.41 28.19 4.20
CA HIS A 202 -3.29 29.01 3.70
C HIS A 202 -3.73 30.13 2.74
N LYS A 203 -5.04 30.35 2.57
CA LYS A 203 -5.64 31.37 1.71
C LYS A 203 -5.20 31.28 0.22
N LEU A 204 -4.96 30.05 -0.26
CA LEU A 204 -4.65 29.78 -1.65
C LEU A 204 -5.95 29.68 -2.48
N ASN A 205 -5.89 30.10 -3.77
CA ASN A 205 -7.02 29.90 -4.67
C ASN A 205 -7.11 28.43 -5.08
N SER A 206 -8.09 27.71 -4.52
CA SER A 206 -8.25 26.27 -4.77
C SER A 206 -9.21 25.93 -5.93
N LYS A 207 -10.07 26.88 -6.35
CA LYS A 207 -11.18 26.53 -7.26
C LYS A 207 -10.82 26.62 -8.74
N THR A 208 -10.03 27.60 -9.12
CA THR A 208 -9.74 27.90 -10.53
C THR A 208 -9.00 26.75 -11.23
N PHE A 209 -8.06 26.09 -10.50
CA PHE A 209 -7.15 25.11 -11.07
C PHE A 209 -7.43 23.68 -10.59
N GLN A 210 -8.67 23.38 -10.17
CA GLN A 210 -9.08 22.02 -9.89
C GLN A 210 -9.78 21.41 -11.11
N ARG A 211 -9.42 20.17 -11.42
CA ARG A 211 -10.15 19.33 -12.39
C ARG A 211 -10.34 17.95 -11.81
N LYS A 212 -11.42 17.29 -12.22
CA LYS A 212 -11.79 15.97 -11.76
C LYS A 212 -12.16 15.09 -12.95
N GLY A 213 -11.51 13.93 -13.04
CA GLY A 213 -11.72 12.93 -14.07
C GLY A 213 -11.67 11.52 -13.50
N THR A 214 -10.89 10.63 -14.12
CA THR A 214 -10.57 9.28 -13.64
C THR A 214 -9.08 9.17 -13.29
N PHE A 215 -8.67 8.07 -12.65
CA PHE A 215 -7.26 7.81 -12.30
C PHE A 215 -6.47 7.21 -13.48
N SER A 216 -6.61 7.77 -14.68
CA SER A 216 -5.94 7.30 -15.89
C SER A 216 -5.03 8.37 -16.50
N ILE A 217 -4.05 7.93 -17.30
CA ILE A 217 -3.15 8.81 -18.07
C ILE A 217 -3.97 9.70 -19.04
N GLU A 218 -4.93 9.10 -19.74
CA GLU A 218 -5.81 9.83 -20.67
C GLU A 218 -6.60 10.93 -19.96
N SER A 219 -7.16 10.63 -18.78
CA SER A 219 -7.90 11.63 -18.00
C SER A 219 -6.99 12.76 -17.51
N GLY A 220 -5.77 12.44 -17.07
CA GLY A 220 -4.75 13.42 -16.68
C GLY A 220 -4.42 14.37 -17.81
N TYR A 221 -4.25 13.82 -19.03
CA TYR A 221 -4.02 14.60 -20.25
C TYR A 221 -5.18 15.54 -20.55
N GLN A 222 -6.42 15.07 -20.54
CA GLN A 222 -7.59 15.91 -20.83
C GLN A 222 -7.79 17.01 -19.79
N MET A 223 -7.68 16.67 -18.50
CA MET A 223 -7.78 17.64 -17.40
C MET A 223 -6.73 18.74 -17.52
N MET A 224 -5.50 18.40 -17.90
CA MET A 224 -4.45 19.40 -18.09
C MET A 224 -4.70 20.27 -19.31
N LYS A 225 -5.17 19.73 -20.43
CA LYS A 225 -5.57 20.53 -21.60
C LYS A 225 -6.63 21.56 -21.27
N GLU A 226 -7.61 21.23 -20.43
CA GLU A 226 -8.60 22.21 -19.95
C GLU A 226 -7.94 23.33 -19.13
N LEU A 227 -6.95 23.02 -18.30
CA LEU A 227 -6.21 24.04 -17.54
C LEU A 227 -5.36 24.92 -18.46
N LEU A 228 -4.73 24.33 -19.46
CA LEU A 228 -3.88 25.04 -20.42
C LEU A 228 -4.69 25.99 -21.34
N SER A 229 -6.01 25.84 -21.43
CA SER A 229 -6.88 26.76 -22.16
C SER A 229 -7.29 28.01 -21.36
N LEU A 230 -6.91 28.12 -20.10
CA LEU A 230 -7.21 29.28 -19.28
C LEU A 230 -6.27 30.45 -19.58
N GLU A 231 -6.75 31.67 -19.35
CA GLU A 231 -5.93 32.90 -19.53
C GLU A 231 -4.73 32.95 -18.57
N THR A 232 -4.88 32.38 -17.39
CA THR A 232 -3.80 32.28 -16.39
C THR A 232 -3.55 30.83 -16.05
N LEU A 233 -2.28 30.44 -16.01
CA LEU A 233 -1.89 29.07 -15.72
C LEU A 233 -1.43 28.91 -14.26
N PRO A 234 -1.62 27.73 -13.66
CA PRO A 234 -0.98 27.42 -12.39
C PRO A 234 0.54 27.26 -12.61
N THR A 235 1.33 27.61 -11.60
CA THR A 235 2.80 27.40 -11.64
C THR A 235 3.20 26.01 -11.23
N ALA A 236 2.30 25.29 -10.54
CA ALA A 236 2.48 23.90 -10.18
C ALA A 236 1.15 23.13 -10.22
N ILE A 237 1.23 21.84 -10.50
CA ILE A 237 0.13 20.88 -10.40
C ILE A 237 0.48 19.82 -9.39
N PHE A 238 -0.45 19.52 -8.51
CA PHE A 238 -0.44 18.33 -7.69
C PHE A 238 -1.47 17.34 -8.26
N ALA A 239 -1.02 16.22 -8.79
CA ALA A 239 -1.86 15.16 -9.32
C ALA A 239 -2.14 14.09 -8.25
N ALA A 240 -3.38 13.63 -8.15
CA ALA A 240 -3.80 12.65 -7.16
C ALA A 240 -3.30 11.22 -7.43
N SER A 241 -2.68 10.96 -8.59
CA SER A 241 -1.91 9.76 -8.90
C SER A 241 -0.82 10.04 -9.92
N ASP A 242 0.16 9.16 -10.03
CA ASP A 242 1.23 9.28 -11.00
C ASP A 242 0.73 9.09 -12.44
N HIS A 243 -0.29 8.27 -12.66
CA HIS A 243 -0.93 8.15 -13.97
C HIS A 243 -1.52 9.49 -14.44
N ILE A 244 -2.23 10.20 -13.57
CA ILE A 244 -2.73 11.55 -13.85
C ILE A 244 -1.57 12.50 -14.13
N ALA A 245 -0.50 12.45 -13.33
CA ALA A 245 0.67 13.29 -13.50
C ALA A 245 1.34 13.09 -14.88
N VAL A 246 1.53 11.84 -15.30
CA VAL A 246 2.12 11.48 -16.59
C VAL A 246 1.27 12.03 -17.75
N GLY A 247 -0.05 11.89 -17.67
CA GLY A 247 -0.96 12.48 -18.66
C GLY A 247 -0.86 14.00 -18.72
N ALA A 248 -0.78 14.66 -17.55
CA ALA A 248 -0.60 16.10 -17.46
C ALA A 248 0.74 16.58 -18.07
N MET A 249 1.85 15.87 -17.79
CA MET A 249 3.15 16.17 -18.38
C MET A 249 3.11 16.11 -19.90
N LYS A 250 2.46 15.10 -20.47
CA LYS A 250 2.30 14.97 -21.93
C LYS A 250 1.51 16.14 -22.53
N ALA A 251 0.42 16.56 -21.89
CA ALA A 251 -0.38 17.70 -22.36
C ALA A 251 0.40 19.02 -22.33
N ILE A 252 1.25 19.21 -21.33
CA ILE A 252 2.13 20.39 -21.21
C ILE A 252 3.14 20.41 -22.36
N GLU A 253 3.81 19.29 -22.61
CA GLU A 253 4.80 19.15 -23.68
C GLU A 253 4.19 19.42 -25.06
N GLU A 254 3.01 18.87 -25.35
CA GLU A 254 2.33 19.07 -26.64
C GLU A 254 1.89 20.53 -26.89
N GLN A 255 1.77 21.35 -25.84
CA GLN A 255 1.53 22.80 -25.95
C GLN A 255 2.83 23.63 -26.08
N GLY A 256 3.99 22.95 -26.19
CA GLY A 256 5.30 23.60 -26.27
C GLY A 256 5.78 24.18 -24.95
N LEU A 257 5.16 23.83 -23.83
CA LEU A 257 5.60 24.17 -22.49
C LEU A 257 6.45 23.04 -21.87
N HIS A 258 7.25 23.35 -20.87
CA HIS A 258 8.21 22.44 -20.28
C HIS A 258 7.95 22.21 -18.80
N VAL A 259 8.13 20.95 -18.38
CA VAL A 259 8.18 20.54 -16.96
C VAL A 259 9.64 20.38 -16.60
N PRO A 260 10.13 21.00 -15.52
CA PRO A 260 9.43 21.86 -14.58
C PRO A 260 9.48 23.37 -14.92
N GLU A 261 10.08 23.77 -16.07
CA GLU A 261 10.44 25.16 -16.38
C GLU A 261 9.24 26.11 -16.38
N ASP A 262 8.13 25.69 -16.94
CA ASP A 262 6.90 26.49 -17.01
C ASP A 262 5.90 26.06 -15.93
N ILE A 263 5.76 24.75 -15.69
CA ILE A 263 4.82 24.20 -14.72
C ILE A 263 5.50 23.02 -13.98
N SER A 264 5.59 23.11 -12.66
CA SER A 264 6.04 22.01 -11.82
C SER A 264 4.95 20.95 -11.67
N ILE A 265 5.33 19.65 -11.67
CA ILE A 265 4.38 18.53 -11.49
C ILE A 265 4.80 17.68 -10.29
N LEU A 266 3.86 17.47 -9.37
CA LEU A 266 3.97 16.56 -8.23
C LEU A 266 2.94 15.45 -8.38
N GLY A 267 3.38 14.19 -8.34
CA GLY A 267 2.55 12.99 -8.41
C GLY A 267 2.19 12.40 -7.05
N PHE A 268 1.58 11.21 -7.08
CA PHE A 268 1.21 10.41 -5.91
C PHE A 268 1.25 8.92 -6.30
N ASP A 269 1.73 8.05 -5.43
CA ASP A 269 1.89 6.59 -5.40
C ASP A 269 3.34 6.13 -5.51
N ASP A 270 4.20 6.80 -6.28
CA ASP A 270 5.59 6.42 -6.58
C ASP A 270 5.68 5.10 -7.35
N ILE A 271 4.87 4.98 -8.40
CA ILE A 271 4.94 3.82 -9.31
C ILE A 271 6.25 3.82 -10.12
N GLU A 272 6.66 2.67 -10.62
CA GLU A 272 7.92 2.50 -11.34
C GLU A 272 8.08 3.48 -12.53
N LEU A 273 6.98 3.80 -13.20
CA LEU A 273 6.94 4.73 -14.34
C LEU A 273 7.53 6.11 -14.01
N CYS A 274 7.49 6.56 -12.76
CA CYS A 274 8.08 7.84 -12.31
C CYS A 274 9.57 7.97 -12.61
N ASN A 275 10.28 6.86 -12.70
CA ASN A 275 11.71 6.83 -13.00
C ASN A 275 12.04 6.93 -14.49
N TYR A 276 11.03 6.75 -15.35
CA TYR A 276 11.17 6.69 -16.81
C TYR A 276 10.51 7.87 -17.54
N THR A 277 9.85 8.78 -16.81
CA THR A 277 9.41 10.06 -17.39
C THR A 277 10.58 10.99 -17.66
N THR A 278 10.39 11.95 -18.55
CA THR A 278 11.34 13.03 -18.83
C THR A 278 10.62 14.37 -18.69
N PRO A 279 10.94 15.16 -17.65
CA PRO A 279 11.83 14.84 -16.50
C PRO A 279 11.27 13.73 -15.59
N LYS A 280 12.10 13.12 -14.74
CA LYS A 280 11.66 12.12 -13.76
C LYS A 280 10.68 12.73 -12.76
N LEU A 281 9.57 12.04 -12.51
CA LEU A 281 8.46 12.55 -11.72
C LEU A 281 8.76 12.57 -10.21
N THR A 282 8.72 13.75 -9.60
CA THR A 282 8.65 13.95 -8.15
C THR A 282 7.26 13.52 -7.68
N THR A 283 7.18 12.71 -6.64
CA THR A 283 5.92 12.09 -6.21
C THR A 283 5.89 11.81 -4.71
N LEU A 284 4.73 11.47 -4.18
CA LEU A 284 4.57 10.95 -2.83
C LEU A 284 4.51 9.42 -2.88
N HIS A 285 5.49 8.76 -2.27
CA HIS A 285 5.50 7.30 -2.14
C HIS A 285 4.42 6.83 -1.18
N ALA A 286 3.49 6.02 -1.69
CA ALA A 286 2.49 5.31 -0.93
C ALA A 286 3.00 3.88 -0.62
N PRO A 287 3.16 3.48 0.66
CA PRO A 287 3.74 2.19 1.03
C PRO A 287 2.74 1.03 0.82
N ALA A 288 2.33 0.79 -0.42
CA ALA A 288 1.30 -0.17 -0.80
C ALA A 288 1.68 -1.61 -0.41
N TYR A 289 2.90 -2.04 -0.74
CA TYR A 289 3.40 -3.36 -0.39
C TYR A 289 3.42 -3.59 1.14
N ASP A 290 3.94 -2.62 1.89
CA ASP A 290 3.98 -2.68 3.36
C ASP A 290 2.57 -2.68 3.96
N MET A 291 1.61 -1.95 3.36
CA MET A 291 0.21 -1.99 3.76
C MET A 291 -0.34 -3.41 3.70
N GLY A 292 -0.05 -4.15 2.65
CA GLY A 292 -0.43 -5.54 2.51
C GLY A 292 0.15 -6.41 3.62
N GLN A 293 1.45 -6.29 3.88
CA GLN A 293 2.14 -7.04 4.94
C GLN A 293 1.59 -6.71 6.34
N TYR A 294 1.39 -5.44 6.67
CA TYR A 294 0.80 -5.04 7.95
C TYR A 294 -0.63 -5.56 8.11
N GLY A 295 -1.44 -5.52 7.04
CA GLY A 295 -2.81 -6.02 7.06
C GLY A 295 -2.91 -7.48 7.48
N VAL A 296 -2.07 -8.35 6.91
CA VAL A 296 -2.00 -9.77 7.29
C VAL A 296 -1.52 -9.93 8.73
N ASN A 297 -0.49 -9.17 9.13
CA ASN A 297 0.04 -9.22 10.49
C ASN A 297 -1.03 -8.85 11.52
N PHE A 298 -1.82 -7.81 11.27
CA PHE A 298 -2.90 -7.39 12.18
C PHE A 298 -3.97 -8.46 12.31
N LEU A 299 -4.38 -9.05 11.19
CA LEU A 299 -5.37 -10.13 11.18
C LEU A 299 -4.87 -11.37 11.94
N PHE A 300 -3.61 -11.72 11.73
CA PHE A 300 -2.97 -12.86 12.43
C PHE A 300 -2.79 -12.60 13.93
N ALA A 301 -2.35 -11.40 14.29
CA ALA A 301 -2.19 -11.00 15.69
C ALA A 301 -3.53 -11.02 16.41
N ALA A 302 -4.60 -10.50 15.81
CA ALA A 302 -5.95 -10.53 16.37
C ALA A 302 -6.42 -11.96 16.64
N SER A 303 -6.22 -12.88 15.68
CA SER A 303 -6.55 -14.30 15.84
C SER A 303 -5.78 -14.99 16.96
N ASN A 304 -4.46 -14.75 17.03
CA ASN A 304 -3.59 -15.42 18.00
C ASN A 304 -3.76 -14.86 19.42
N LEU A 305 -3.92 -13.56 19.57
CA LEU A 305 -4.08 -12.89 20.86
C LEU A 305 -5.53 -12.93 21.36
N LYS A 306 -6.46 -13.43 20.54
CA LYS A 306 -7.91 -13.41 20.82
C LYS A 306 -8.40 -12.01 21.22
N THR A 307 -7.78 -10.96 20.69
CA THR A 307 -8.22 -9.60 20.92
C THR A 307 -9.47 -9.30 20.09
N THR A 308 -10.41 -8.60 20.69
CA THR A 308 -11.64 -8.13 20.02
C THR A 308 -11.62 -6.63 19.72
N THR A 309 -10.58 -5.94 20.16
CA THR A 309 -10.45 -4.49 19.94
C THR A 309 -9.92 -4.23 18.52
N PRO A 310 -10.70 -3.55 17.66
CA PRO A 310 -10.27 -3.22 16.32
C PRO A 310 -9.13 -2.18 16.32
N LEU A 311 -8.31 -2.23 15.30
CA LEU A 311 -7.24 -1.26 15.08
C LEU A 311 -7.62 -0.32 13.92
N LYS A 312 -7.52 0.99 14.14
CA LYS A 312 -7.60 2.01 13.09
C LYS A 312 -6.21 2.60 12.90
N ALA A 313 -5.52 2.22 11.83
CA ALA A 313 -4.16 2.67 11.58
C ALA A 313 -4.07 3.45 10.26
N LYS A 314 -3.11 4.39 10.21
CA LYS A 314 -2.78 5.16 9.01
C LYS A 314 -1.29 5.05 8.73
N LEU A 315 -0.93 4.82 7.48
CA LEU A 315 0.46 4.81 7.01
C LEU A 315 0.83 6.19 6.45
N PRO A 316 1.99 6.73 6.84
CA PRO A 316 2.49 7.98 6.28
C PRO A 316 3.00 7.75 4.85
N CYS A 317 2.81 8.77 3.98
CA CYS A 317 3.45 8.82 2.68
C CYS A 317 4.75 9.64 2.76
N LYS A 318 5.72 9.29 1.91
CA LYS A 318 7.05 9.92 1.87
C LYS A 318 7.24 10.68 0.56
N LEU A 319 7.67 11.94 0.62
CA LEU A 319 8.04 12.70 -0.57
C LEU A 319 9.33 12.15 -1.20
N ILE A 320 9.26 11.77 -2.46
CA ILE A 320 10.38 11.36 -3.30
C ILE A 320 10.64 12.48 -4.32
N LYS A 321 11.71 13.22 -4.07
CA LYS A 321 12.11 14.33 -4.94
C LYS A 321 12.89 13.79 -6.14
N ARG A 322 12.46 14.21 -7.34
CA ARG A 322 13.13 13.97 -8.62
C ARG A 322 13.30 15.29 -9.38
N GLU A 323 12.92 15.34 -10.65
CA GLU A 323 13.27 16.45 -11.55
C GLU A 323 12.06 17.32 -11.96
N SER A 324 10.83 16.86 -11.74
CA SER A 324 9.60 17.51 -12.24
C SER A 324 9.10 18.72 -11.45
N CYS A 325 9.85 19.15 -10.43
CA CYS A 325 9.54 20.35 -9.63
C CYS A 325 10.77 21.22 -9.45
N LYS A 326 10.62 22.55 -9.60
CA LYS A 326 11.68 23.54 -9.39
C LYS A 326 11.23 24.71 -8.51
N ALA A 327 12.18 25.49 -8.00
CA ALA A 327 11.90 26.76 -7.33
C ALA A 327 11.62 27.87 -8.36
N ILE A 328 10.71 28.82 -8.01
CA ILE A 328 10.35 30.00 -8.81
C ILE A 328 10.62 31.26 -8.01
#